data_087982b9f3d2c1ac8a1098f861f4e083
#
_entry.id   087982b9f3d2c1ac8a1098f861f4e083
#
_cell.length_a   1.000
_cell.length_b   1.000
_cell.length_c   1.000
_cell.angle_alpha   90.00
_cell.angle_beta   90.00
_cell.angle_gamma   90.00
#
_symmetry.space_group_name_H-M   'P 1'
#
loop_
_entity.id
_entity.type
_entity.pdbx_description
1 polymer ?
#
loop_
_entity_poly.entity_id
_entity_poly.type
_entity_poly.pdbx_seq_one_letter_code
_entity_poly.pdbx_strand_id
1 'polypeptide(L)'
;MNSKQRVLATLAGELPDRVPIGEFAVDFDTVERLLGRETYLRAKAKSQIAFWEGRHAEVAESYIKDHIALHEKLDLDIVTFPAATWRIPPETDDAPPRRTSPDTWEDKYGRVYRYSAASEDITCIHDPVADAETFSVADFEGPPQPPAIDA
;
A
#
# COMPACT_ATOMS: atom_id res chain seq x y z
N MET A 1 23.28 -9.27 -19.71
CA MET A 1 23.07 -9.64 -18.28
C MET A 1 21.58 -9.81 -18.03
N ASN A 2 21.17 -10.69 -17.09
CA ASN A 2 19.80 -10.67 -16.58
C ASN A 2 19.67 -9.61 -15.45
N SER A 3 18.45 -9.31 -15.03
CA SER A 3 18.17 -8.27 -14.02
C SER A 3 18.97 -8.45 -12.73
N LYS A 4 19.02 -9.68 -12.17
CA LYS A 4 19.79 -9.98 -10.97
C LYS A 4 21.28 -9.73 -11.15
N GLN A 5 21.86 -10.18 -12.26
CA GLN A 5 23.30 -9.96 -12.56
C GLN A 5 23.60 -8.47 -12.71
N ARG A 6 22.73 -7.72 -13.35
CA ARG A 6 22.88 -6.27 -13.55
C ARG A 6 22.86 -5.52 -12.23
N VAL A 7 21.91 -5.83 -11.34
CA VAL A 7 21.84 -5.23 -10.00
C VAL A 7 23.06 -5.57 -9.18
N LEU A 8 23.49 -6.85 -9.16
CA LEU A 8 24.66 -7.27 -8.39
C LEU A 8 25.97 -6.63 -8.89
N ALA A 9 26.17 -6.53 -10.20
CA ALA A 9 27.30 -5.83 -10.78
C ALA A 9 27.36 -4.37 -10.35
N THR A 10 26.20 -3.67 -10.41
CA THR A 10 26.09 -2.27 -9.97
C THR A 10 26.42 -2.11 -8.48
N LEU A 11 25.93 -3.00 -7.62
CA LEU A 11 26.21 -2.97 -6.17
C LEU A 11 27.69 -3.28 -5.87
N ALA A 12 28.34 -4.07 -6.72
CA ALA A 12 29.78 -4.35 -6.62
C ALA A 12 30.67 -3.23 -7.17
N GLY A 13 30.10 -2.16 -7.74
CA GLY A 13 30.84 -1.09 -8.40
C GLY A 13 31.36 -1.46 -9.79
N GLU A 14 30.86 -2.55 -10.36
CA GLU A 14 31.16 -2.99 -11.71
C GLU A 14 30.22 -2.34 -12.74
N LEU A 15 30.66 -2.23 -13.98
CA LEU A 15 29.87 -1.65 -15.07
C LEU A 15 28.89 -2.70 -15.63
N PRO A 16 27.57 -2.54 -15.46
CA PRO A 16 26.58 -3.42 -16.08
C PRO A 16 26.39 -3.08 -17.57
N ASP A 17 25.68 -3.96 -18.30
CA ASP A 17 25.29 -3.73 -19.70
C ASP A 17 24.34 -2.52 -19.89
N ARG A 18 23.54 -2.20 -18.88
CA ARG A 18 22.76 -0.97 -18.73
C ARG A 18 22.56 -0.66 -17.23
N VAL A 19 22.21 0.56 -16.90
CA VAL A 19 21.81 0.90 -15.53
C VAL A 19 20.56 0.10 -15.16
N PRO A 20 20.55 -0.60 -13.99
CA PRO A 20 19.36 -1.29 -13.52
C PRO A 20 18.25 -0.28 -13.22
N ILE A 21 17.04 -0.60 -13.66
CA ILE A 21 15.87 0.25 -13.50
C ILE A 21 14.92 -0.37 -12.48
N GLY A 22 14.46 0.45 -11.55
CA GLY A 22 13.41 0.10 -10.61
C GLY A 22 12.45 1.26 -10.44
N GLU A 23 11.19 0.95 -10.16
CA GLU A 23 10.18 1.95 -9.85
C GLU A 23 9.58 1.66 -8.48
N PHE A 24 9.52 2.68 -7.64
CA PHE A 24 8.96 2.54 -6.30
C PHE A 24 7.43 2.45 -6.34
N ALA A 25 6.81 3.24 -7.20
CA ALA A 25 5.36 3.36 -7.24
C ALA A 25 4.88 3.95 -8.57
N VAL A 26 3.93 3.26 -9.19
CA VAL A 26 3.19 3.78 -10.35
C VAL A 26 1.73 3.93 -9.95
N ASP A 27 1.13 5.08 -10.19
CA ASP A 27 -0.28 5.30 -9.85
C ASP A 27 -1.21 4.42 -10.68
N PHE A 28 -2.33 4.05 -10.06
CA PHE A 28 -3.24 3.03 -10.61
C PHE A 28 -3.78 3.37 -12.00
N ASP A 29 -4.08 4.63 -12.28
CA ASP A 29 -4.58 5.08 -13.60
C ASP A 29 -3.55 4.86 -14.71
N THR A 30 -2.26 5.02 -14.40
CA THR A 30 -1.16 4.71 -15.30
C THR A 30 -0.99 3.21 -15.46
N VAL A 31 -1.12 2.44 -14.37
CA VAL A 31 -1.11 0.97 -14.43
C VAL A 31 -2.24 0.45 -15.29
N GLU A 32 -3.47 0.96 -15.11
CA GLU A 32 -4.64 0.57 -15.91
C GLU A 32 -4.44 0.84 -17.41
N ARG A 33 -3.88 2.01 -17.74
CA ARG A 33 -3.54 2.35 -19.15
C ARG A 33 -2.48 1.42 -19.72
N LEU A 34 -1.44 1.10 -18.95
CA LEU A 34 -0.36 0.22 -19.39
C LEU A 34 -0.84 -1.23 -19.56
N LEU A 35 -1.65 -1.74 -18.65
CA LEU A 35 -2.11 -3.12 -18.65
C LEU A 35 -3.41 -3.32 -19.46
N GLY A 36 -4.13 -2.24 -19.78
CA GLY A 36 -5.39 -2.29 -20.52
C GLY A 36 -6.53 -2.92 -19.74
N ARG A 37 -6.48 -2.89 -18.40
CA ARG A 37 -7.51 -3.42 -17.49
C ARG A 37 -7.55 -2.68 -16.18
N GLU A 38 -8.66 -2.77 -15.47
CA GLU A 38 -8.78 -2.29 -14.10
C GLU A 38 -7.82 -3.02 -13.15
N THR A 39 -7.34 -2.30 -12.12
CA THR A 39 -6.46 -2.83 -11.09
C THR A 39 -6.84 -2.32 -9.71
N TYR A 40 -6.45 -3.07 -8.68
CA TYR A 40 -6.38 -2.58 -7.30
C TYR A 40 -4.96 -2.12 -6.93
N LEU A 41 -3.98 -2.33 -7.79
CA LEU A 41 -2.60 -1.92 -7.52
C LEU A 41 -2.53 -0.40 -7.34
N ARG A 42 -2.30 0.03 -6.10
CA ARG A 42 -2.29 1.44 -5.67
C ARG A 42 -3.58 2.22 -5.97
N ALA A 43 -4.71 1.54 -6.06
CA ALA A 43 -6.00 2.12 -6.43
C ALA A 43 -6.71 2.82 -5.25
N LYS A 44 -5.95 3.41 -4.31
CA LYS A 44 -6.42 4.34 -3.26
C LYS A 44 -7.76 3.91 -2.64
N ALA A 45 -8.79 4.74 -2.76
CA ALA A 45 -10.13 4.48 -2.26
C ALA A 45 -10.75 3.18 -2.78
N LYS A 46 -10.53 2.84 -4.06
CA LYS A 46 -11.05 1.60 -4.67
C LYS A 46 -10.57 0.36 -3.91
N SER A 47 -9.26 0.31 -3.59
CA SER A 47 -8.68 -0.77 -2.78
C SER A 47 -9.20 -0.75 -1.34
N GLN A 48 -9.26 0.42 -0.72
CA GLN A 48 -9.73 0.57 0.66
C GLN A 48 -11.19 0.16 0.83
N ILE A 49 -12.06 0.57 -0.08
CA ILE A 49 -13.48 0.18 -0.08
C ILE A 49 -13.61 -1.33 -0.27
N ALA A 50 -12.84 -1.92 -1.19
CA ALA A 50 -12.85 -3.36 -1.40
C ALA A 50 -12.42 -4.13 -0.13
N PHE A 51 -11.43 -3.64 0.61
CA PHE A 51 -11.06 -4.20 1.92
C PHE A 51 -12.22 -4.11 2.93
N TRP A 52 -12.85 -2.96 3.05
CA TRP A 52 -13.99 -2.78 3.96
C TRP A 52 -15.21 -3.64 3.60
N GLU A 53 -15.35 -3.99 2.32
CA GLU A 53 -16.37 -4.91 1.83
C GLU A 53 -15.99 -6.40 1.96
N GLY A 54 -14.82 -6.71 2.55
CA GLY A 54 -14.35 -8.07 2.74
C GLY A 54 -13.74 -8.74 1.50
N ARG A 55 -13.50 -7.97 0.41
CA ARG A 55 -12.93 -8.47 -0.86
C ARG A 55 -11.40 -8.54 -0.84
N HIS A 56 -10.84 -8.97 0.31
CA HIS A 56 -9.38 -8.97 0.53
C HIS A 56 -8.63 -9.85 -0.46
N ALA A 57 -9.16 -11.03 -0.76
CA ALA A 57 -8.53 -11.96 -1.70
C ALA A 57 -8.45 -11.39 -3.12
N GLU A 58 -9.51 -10.72 -3.57
CA GLU A 58 -9.58 -10.05 -4.88
C GLU A 58 -8.52 -8.96 -4.99
N VAL A 59 -8.40 -8.12 -3.95
CA VAL A 59 -7.38 -7.06 -3.90
C VAL A 59 -5.98 -7.66 -3.91
N ALA A 60 -5.70 -8.66 -3.08
CA ALA A 60 -4.40 -9.31 -3.01
C ALA A 60 -4.00 -9.97 -4.33
N GLU A 61 -4.93 -10.66 -4.99
CA GLU A 61 -4.70 -11.29 -6.28
C GLU A 61 -4.37 -10.24 -7.36
N SER A 62 -5.15 -9.16 -7.43
CA SER A 62 -4.88 -8.06 -8.36
C SER A 62 -3.50 -7.44 -8.12
N TYR A 63 -3.15 -7.16 -6.85
CA TYR A 63 -1.84 -6.63 -6.51
C TYR A 63 -0.71 -7.52 -7.03
N ILE A 64 -0.76 -8.82 -6.77
CA ILE A 64 0.28 -9.76 -7.21
C ILE A 64 0.38 -9.79 -8.73
N LYS A 65 -0.75 -10.06 -9.38
CA LYS A 65 -0.84 -10.25 -10.83
C LYS A 65 -0.44 -8.99 -11.61
N ASP A 66 -0.98 -7.85 -11.17
CA ASP A 66 -0.77 -6.59 -11.88
C ASP A 66 0.62 -6.02 -11.62
N HIS A 67 1.18 -6.24 -10.42
CA HIS A 67 2.55 -5.87 -10.13
C HIS A 67 3.55 -6.62 -11.00
N ILE A 68 3.39 -7.94 -11.13
CA ILE A 68 4.22 -8.76 -12.00
C ILE A 68 4.08 -8.29 -13.46
N ALA A 69 2.84 -8.15 -13.94
CA ALA A 69 2.58 -7.73 -15.32
C ALA A 69 3.14 -6.33 -15.64
N LEU A 70 3.08 -5.41 -14.68
CA LEU A 70 3.66 -4.07 -14.81
C LEU A 70 5.19 -4.13 -14.94
N HIS A 71 5.84 -4.93 -14.08
CA HIS A 71 7.29 -5.10 -14.12
C HIS A 71 7.76 -5.71 -15.43
N GLU A 72 7.08 -6.72 -15.93
CA GLU A 72 7.36 -7.33 -17.22
C GLU A 72 7.15 -6.32 -18.37
N LYS A 73 6.05 -5.54 -18.32
CA LYS A 73 5.73 -4.55 -19.34
C LYS A 73 6.75 -3.43 -19.44
N LEU A 74 7.33 -3.01 -18.30
CA LEU A 74 8.29 -1.92 -18.21
C LEU A 74 9.76 -2.39 -18.23
N ASP A 75 10.02 -3.69 -18.33
CA ASP A 75 11.37 -4.29 -18.28
C ASP A 75 12.18 -3.81 -17.05
N LEU A 76 11.53 -3.82 -15.87
CA LEU A 76 12.18 -3.38 -14.64
C LEU A 76 13.11 -4.47 -14.08
N ASP A 77 14.24 -4.04 -13.53
CA ASP A 77 15.24 -4.91 -12.93
C ASP A 77 15.04 -5.13 -11.42
N ILE A 78 14.35 -4.18 -10.77
CA ILE A 78 14.14 -4.17 -9.32
C ILE A 78 12.63 -4.15 -9.05
N VAL A 79 12.19 -5.08 -8.22
CA VAL A 79 10.81 -5.17 -7.74
C VAL A 79 10.77 -4.68 -6.29
N THR A 80 9.92 -3.71 -6.01
CA THR A 80 9.63 -3.27 -4.64
C THR A 80 8.40 -3.99 -4.12
N PHE A 81 8.53 -4.66 -2.97
CA PHE A 81 7.41 -5.31 -2.31
C PHE A 81 7.01 -4.53 -1.06
N PRO A 82 5.93 -3.76 -1.08
CA PRO A 82 5.37 -3.21 0.14
C PRO A 82 4.77 -4.37 0.95
N ALA A 83 5.49 -4.83 1.97
CA ALA A 83 5.18 -6.04 2.76
C ALA A 83 3.77 -6.03 3.38
N ALA A 84 3.17 -4.85 3.55
CA ALA A 84 1.84 -4.71 4.16
C ALA A 84 0.68 -5.06 3.22
N THR A 85 0.86 -4.96 1.91
CA THR A 85 -0.24 -5.11 0.93
C THR A 85 -0.47 -6.54 0.44
N TRP A 86 0.43 -7.46 0.78
CA TRP A 86 0.40 -8.85 0.32
C TRP A 86 -0.17 -9.82 1.34
N ARG A 87 -0.35 -9.38 2.58
CA ARG A 87 -0.99 -10.19 3.60
C ARG A 87 -2.48 -9.91 3.56
N ILE A 88 -3.27 -10.96 3.36
CA ILE A 88 -4.63 -10.98 3.87
C ILE A 88 -4.48 -10.64 5.35
N PRO A 89 -5.05 -9.52 5.83
CA PRO A 89 -4.95 -9.18 7.24
C PRO A 89 -5.39 -10.40 8.05
N PRO A 90 -4.71 -10.74 9.15
CA PRO A 90 -5.24 -11.75 10.06
C PRO A 90 -6.67 -11.32 10.41
N GLU A 91 -7.56 -12.28 10.63
CA GLU A 91 -8.89 -12.02 11.17
C GLU A 91 -8.73 -11.08 12.35
N THR A 92 -9.06 -9.84 12.16
CA THR A 92 -9.03 -8.85 13.24
C THR A 92 -10.46 -8.73 13.77
N ASP A 93 -10.62 -8.59 15.07
CA ASP A 93 -11.91 -8.24 15.70
C ASP A 93 -12.38 -6.83 15.29
N ASP A 94 -11.67 -6.18 14.39
CA ASP A 94 -11.98 -4.87 13.88
C ASP A 94 -13.01 -4.96 12.76
N ALA A 95 -14.27 -4.73 13.11
CA ALA A 95 -15.32 -4.55 12.14
C ALA A 95 -14.95 -3.42 11.17
N PRO A 96 -15.19 -3.61 9.86
CA PRO A 96 -14.96 -2.56 8.87
C PRO A 96 -15.83 -1.34 9.19
N PRO A 97 -15.39 -0.14 8.79
CA PRO A 97 -16.19 1.06 8.94
C PRO A 97 -17.57 0.91 8.27
N ARG A 98 -18.59 1.35 8.99
CA ARG A 98 -19.98 1.31 8.52
C ARG A 98 -20.23 2.47 7.56
N ARG A 99 -20.77 2.18 6.38
CA ARG A 99 -21.15 3.21 5.43
C ARG A 99 -22.35 4.01 5.96
N THR A 100 -22.20 5.33 6.09
CA THR A 100 -23.23 6.24 6.61
C THR A 100 -23.89 7.07 5.52
N SER A 101 -23.18 7.31 4.40
CA SER A 101 -23.71 7.95 3.20
C SER A 101 -23.01 7.37 1.95
N PRO A 102 -23.39 7.79 0.72
CA PRO A 102 -22.77 7.28 -0.51
C PRO A 102 -21.25 7.44 -0.57
N ASP A 103 -20.70 8.43 0.13
CA ASP A 103 -19.28 8.80 0.12
C ASP A 103 -18.63 8.83 1.51
N THR A 104 -19.33 8.36 2.57
CA THR A 104 -18.89 8.53 3.95
C THR A 104 -19.02 7.23 4.73
N TRP A 105 -18.03 6.95 5.58
CA TRP A 105 -17.97 5.80 6.49
C TRP A 105 -17.60 6.25 7.88
N GLU A 106 -18.00 5.48 8.89
CA GLU A 106 -17.69 5.69 10.30
C GLU A 106 -17.20 4.38 10.91
N ASP A 107 -16.05 4.43 11.59
CA ASP A 107 -15.51 3.26 12.29
C ASP A 107 -16.05 3.15 13.74
N LYS A 108 -15.69 2.06 14.40
CA LYS A 108 -16.09 1.78 15.79
C LYS A 108 -15.55 2.80 16.81
N TYR A 109 -14.57 3.60 16.44
CA TYR A 109 -13.99 4.64 17.28
C TYR A 109 -14.62 6.02 17.04
N GLY A 110 -15.61 6.11 16.15
CA GLY A 110 -16.28 7.36 15.77
C GLY A 110 -15.49 8.20 14.78
N ARG A 111 -14.40 7.67 14.17
CA ARG A 111 -13.71 8.39 13.10
C ARG A 111 -14.54 8.36 11.85
N VAL A 112 -14.64 9.51 11.18
CA VAL A 112 -15.43 9.67 9.96
C VAL A 112 -14.49 9.81 8.77
N TYR A 113 -14.71 8.98 7.78
CA TYR A 113 -13.95 8.93 6.53
C TYR A 113 -14.82 9.37 5.38
N ARG A 114 -14.27 10.16 4.46
CA ARG A 114 -14.98 10.62 3.26
C ARG A 114 -14.17 10.37 2.00
N TYR A 115 -14.85 9.86 0.98
CA TYR A 115 -14.31 9.75 -0.37
C TYR A 115 -14.30 11.12 -1.06
N SER A 116 -13.19 11.43 -1.71
CA SER A 116 -13.00 12.61 -2.55
C SER A 116 -12.88 12.18 -4.01
N ALA A 117 -13.82 12.58 -4.84
CA ALA A 117 -13.74 12.31 -6.28
C ALA A 117 -12.59 13.07 -6.98
N ALA A 118 -12.11 14.17 -6.39
CA ALA A 118 -11.02 14.95 -6.97
C ALA A 118 -9.64 14.28 -6.80
N SER A 119 -9.42 13.59 -5.67
CA SER A 119 -8.17 12.88 -5.37
C SER A 119 -8.29 11.37 -5.55
N GLU A 120 -9.52 10.87 -5.74
CA GLU A 120 -9.87 9.43 -5.75
C GLU A 120 -9.39 8.71 -4.50
N ASP A 121 -9.40 9.41 -3.35
CA ASP A 121 -8.89 8.92 -2.08
C ASP A 121 -9.93 9.05 -0.97
N ILE A 122 -9.69 8.34 0.13
CA ILE A 122 -10.49 8.42 1.35
C ILE A 122 -9.67 9.14 2.42
N THR A 123 -10.24 10.19 2.98
CA THR A 123 -9.60 10.99 4.03
C THR A 123 -10.41 10.91 5.32
N CYS A 124 -9.75 10.78 6.46
CA CYS A 124 -10.37 10.98 7.76
C CYS A 124 -10.68 12.47 7.93
N ILE A 125 -11.97 12.80 8.04
CA ILE A 125 -12.44 14.19 8.17
C ILE A 125 -12.86 14.55 9.60
N HIS A 126 -12.97 13.55 10.46
CA HIS A 126 -13.23 13.72 11.88
C HIS A 126 -12.59 12.57 12.65
N ASP A 127 -11.80 12.90 13.67
CA ASP A 127 -11.19 11.95 14.60
C ASP A 127 -11.43 12.43 16.02
N PRO A 128 -12.34 11.78 16.78
CA PRO A 128 -12.65 12.19 18.14
C PRO A 128 -11.45 12.16 19.10
N VAL A 129 -10.44 11.35 18.79
CA VAL A 129 -9.22 11.24 19.62
C VAL A 129 -8.25 12.38 19.32
N ALA A 130 -8.11 12.78 18.07
CA ALA A 130 -7.22 13.87 17.67
C ALA A 130 -7.63 15.22 18.28
N ASP A 131 -8.93 15.42 18.53
CA ASP A 131 -9.46 16.64 19.14
C ASP A 131 -9.36 16.64 20.68
N ALA A 132 -9.08 15.48 21.28
CA ALA A 132 -9.21 15.29 22.74
C ALA A 132 -7.89 15.35 23.50
N GLU A 133 -6.74 15.17 22.90
CA GLU A 133 -5.49 15.00 23.64
C GLU A 133 -4.32 15.80 23.07
N THR A 134 -3.81 16.72 23.89
CA THR A 134 -2.47 17.26 23.72
C THR A 134 -1.47 16.19 24.19
N PHE A 135 -0.90 15.43 23.29
CA PHE A 135 0.19 14.52 23.62
C PHE A 135 1.43 15.32 24.06
N SER A 136 1.97 15.00 25.22
CA SER A 136 3.26 15.49 25.65
C SER A 136 4.36 14.50 25.26
N VAL A 137 5.60 14.97 25.09
CA VAL A 137 6.74 14.08 24.83
C VAL A 137 6.93 13.06 25.98
N ALA A 138 6.44 13.34 27.17
CA ALA A 138 6.49 12.46 28.34
C ALA A 138 5.54 11.26 28.24
N ASP A 139 4.52 11.32 27.35
CA ASP A 139 3.57 10.24 27.12
C ASP A 139 4.14 9.16 26.19
N PHE A 140 5.26 9.44 25.53
CA PHE A 140 5.98 8.46 24.74
C PHE A 140 6.99 7.72 25.63
N GLU A 141 6.60 6.58 26.17
CA GLU A 141 7.60 5.58 26.58
C GLU A 141 8.42 5.24 25.32
N GLY A 142 9.77 5.27 25.45
CA GLY A 142 10.67 5.08 24.32
C GLY A 142 10.29 3.84 23.46
N PRO A 143 10.73 3.77 22.21
CA PRO A 143 10.35 2.68 21.32
C PRO A 143 10.67 1.33 21.97
N PRO A 144 9.83 0.31 21.80
CA PRO A 144 10.09 -1.01 22.32
C PRO A 144 11.46 -1.47 21.81
N GLN A 145 12.26 -2.01 22.71
CA GLN A 145 13.58 -2.53 22.36
C GLN A 145 13.42 -3.56 21.25
N PRO A 146 14.19 -3.49 20.15
CA PRO A 146 14.12 -4.52 19.13
C PRO A 146 14.45 -5.88 19.77
N PRO A 147 13.78 -6.96 19.35
CA PRO A 147 14.12 -8.31 19.85
C PRO A 147 15.59 -8.58 19.62
N ALA A 148 16.23 -9.19 20.60
CA ALA A 148 17.63 -9.62 20.48
C ALA A 148 17.74 -10.54 19.25
N ILE A 149 18.60 -10.16 18.32
CA ILE A 149 18.94 -11.03 17.18
C ILE A 149 20.00 -12.00 17.75
N ASP A 150 19.59 -13.23 18.03
CA ASP A 150 20.53 -14.30 18.35
C ASP A 150 21.43 -14.51 17.12
N ALA A 151 22.74 -14.42 17.35
CA ALA A 151 23.79 -14.54 16.34
C ALA A 151 23.98 -15.99 15.88
#